data_ec20bbbfa56f74cc0879bc10f2456343
#
_entry.id   ec20bbbfa56f74cc0879bc10f2456343
#
_cell.length_a   1.000
_cell.length_b   1.000
_cell.length_c   1.000
_cell.angle_alpha   90.00
_cell.angle_beta   90.00
_cell.angle_gamma   90.00
#
_symmetry.space_group_name_H-M   'P 1'
#
loop_
_entity.id
_entity.type
_entity.pdbx_description
1 polymer ?
#
loop_
_entity_poly.entity_id
_entity_poly.type
_entity_poly.pdbx_seq_one_letter_code
_entity_poly.pdbx_strand_id
1 'polypeptide(L)'
;MNERPAQPADRLPILMYHNIARSPPGLRVYRSLYVSPDAFARQLWLLHRLGYAGLSMSAAMPYLRGERRGRVAIITLDDGYADNLQSALPALQKFGFSATVYVVSGSIGQVNAWDAQKLGIRKR
;
A
#
# COMPACT_ATOMS: atom_id res chain seq x y z
N MET A 1 -8.98 -26.37 32.39
CA MET A 1 -8.47 -25.39 31.41
C MET A 1 -9.23 -25.54 30.12
N ASN A 2 -10.08 -24.58 29.84
CA ASN A 2 -10.74 -24.54 28.52
C ASN A 2 -9.73 -23.95 27.53
N GLU A 3 -9.03 -24.80 26.81
CA GLU A 3 -8.38 -24.38 25.58
C GLU A 3 -9.50 -23.98 24.61
N ARG A 4 -9.66 -22.67 24.42
CA ARG A 4 -10.46 -22.21 23.30
C ARG A 4 -9.83 -22.82 22.05
N PRO A 5 -10.62 -23.44 21.16
CA PRO A 5 -10.08 -23.88 19.88
C PRO A 5 -9.37 -22.68 19.27
N ALA A 6 -8.16 -22.90 18.77
CA ALA A 6 -7.39 -21.87 18.07
C ALA A 6 -8.33 -21.27 17.02
N GLN A 7 -8.73 -20.02 17.24
CA GLN A 7 -9.44 -19.29 16.20
C GLN A 7 -8.50 -19.24 14.99
N PRO A 8 -9.03 -19.43 13.78
CA PRO A 8 -8.18 -19.29 12.61
C PRO A 8 -7.41 -17.99 12.77
N ALA A 9 -6.09 -18.08 12.60
CA ALA A 9 -5.21 -16.93 12.74
C ALA A 9 -5.85 -15.74 12.02
N ASP A 10 -5.98 -14.62 12.73
CA ASP A 10 -6.59 -13.43 12.17
C ASP A 10 -5.92 -13.18 10.81
N ARG A 11 -6.72 -13.13 9.77
CA ARG A 11 -6.19 -12.91 8.44
C ARG A 11 -5.54 -11.54 8.41
N LEU A 12 -4.28 -11.50 8.01
CA LEU A 12 -3.51 -10.27 7.84
C LEU A 12 -3.50 -9.93 6.34
N PRO A 13 -4.42 -9.09 5.86
CA PRO A 13 -4.39 -8.68 4.47
C PRO A 13 -3.15 -7.80 4.22
N ILE A 14 -2.51 -8.05 3.10
CA ILE A 14 -1.43 -7.21 2.58
C ILE A 14 -1.97 -6.49 1.37
N LEU A 15 -2.08 -5.18 1.48
CA LEU A 15 -2.53 -4.32 0.38
C LEU A 15 -1.30 -3.80 -0.36
N MET A 16 -1.27 -4.06 -1.64
CA MET A 16 -0.17 -3.65 -2.52
C MET A 16 -0.64 -2.55 -3.47
N TYR A 17 0.07 -1.44 -3.42
CA TYR A 17 -0.15 -0.30 -4.31
C TYR A 17 1.10 0.01 -5.11
N HIS A 18 0.93 0.66 -6.23
CA HIS A 18 2.01 1.18 -7.07
C HIS A 18 1.86 2.70 -7.20
N ASN A 19 1.11 3.17 -8.17
CA ASN A 19 0.87 4.59 -8.34
C ASN A 19 -0.38 5.05 -7.57
N ILE A 20 -0.25 6.10 -6.79
CA ILE A 20 -1.36 6.82 -6.18
C ILE A 20 -1.62 8.08 -6.99
N ALA A 21 -2.17 7.86 -8.16
CA ALA A 21 -2.43 8.86 -9.17
C ALA A 21 -3.56 8.40 -10.08
N ARG A 22 -4.15 9.32 -10.82
CA ARG A 22 -5.08 8.97 -11.89
C ARG A 22 -4.33 8.31 -13.03
N SER A 23 -4.90 7.26 -13.60
CA SER A 23 -4.30 6.62 -14.78
C SER A 23 -4.28 7.61 -15.96
N PRO A 24 -3.20 7.62 -16.76
CA PRO A 24 -3.12 8.44 -17.95
C PRO A 24 -4.29 8.15 -18.91
N PRO A 25 -4.82 9.17 -19.62
CA PRO A 25 -5.86 8.96 -20.65
C PRO A 25 -5.38 7.97 -21.71
N GLY A 26 -6.26 7.07 -22.15
CA GLY A 26 -5.96 6.09 -23.21
C GLY A 26 -5.12 4.89 -22.77
N LEU A 27 -4.72 4.82 -21.51
CA LEU A 27 -4.01 3.66 -20.98
C LEU A 27 -4.96 2.46 -20.90
N ARG A 28 -4.69 1.42 -21.69
CA ARG A 28 -5.51 0.20 -21.72
C ARG A 28 -4.94 -0.94 -20.89
N VAL A 29 -3.63 -0.92 -20.66
CA VAL A 29 -2.86 -1.98 -19.96
C VAL A 29 -2.34 -1.42 -18.65
N TYR A 30 -2.32 -2.25 -17.62
CA TYR A 30 -1.82 -1.89 -16.27
C TYR A 30 -2.58 -0.74 -15.58
N ARG A 31 -3.83 -0.48 -15.95
CA ARG A 31 -4.67 0.51 -15.26
C ARG A 31 -4.85 0.17 -13.78
N SER A 32 -4.85 -1.10 -13.44
CA SER A 32 -4.94 -1.58 -12.04
C SER A 32 -3.77 -1.18 -11.15
N LEU A 33 -2.64 -0.77 -11.74
CA LEU A 33 -1.51 -0.24 -10.99
C LEU A 33 -1.71 1.22 -10.54
N TYR A 34 -2.77 1.86 -11.02
CA TYR A 34 -3.13 3.23 -10.66
C TYR A 34 -4.33 3.22 -9.73
N VAL A 35 -4.17 3.83 -8.59
CA VAL A 35 -5.26 4.12 -7.66
C VAL A 35 -5.29 5.64 -7.47
N SER A 36 -6.43 6.27 -7.75
CA SER A 36 -6.52 7.72 -7.58
C SER A 36 -6.33 8.10 -6.11
N PRO A 37 -5.83 9.32 -5.83
CA PRO A 37 -5.68 9.78 -4.44
C PRO A 37 -6.98 9.71 -3.66
N ASP A 38 -8.11 10.03 -4.27
CA ASP A 38 -9.43 9.97 -3.63
C ASP A 38 -9.84 8.52 -3.32
N ALA A 39 -9.61 7.59 -4.24
CA ALA A 39 -9.89 6.17 -4.02
C ALA A 39 -9.00 5.59 -2.92
N PHE A 40 -7.73 5.94 -2.92
CA PHE A 40 -6.80 5.54 -1.87
C PHE A 40 -7.25 6.04 -0.49
N ALA A 41 -7.59 7.32 -0.39
CA ALA A 41 -8.10 7.91 0.85
C ALA A 41 -9.39 7.22 1.33
N ARG A 42 -10.31 6.90 0.43
CA ARG A 42 -11.53 6.16 0.78
C ARG A 42 -11.24 4.75 1.29
N GLN A 43 -10.28 4.06 0.69
CA GLN A 43 -9.87 2.72 1.12
C GLN A 43 -9.26 2.76 2.52
N LEU A 44 -8.40 3.74 2.81
CA LEU A 44 -7.84 3.92 4.15
C LEU A 44 -8.91 4.29 5.16
N TRP A 45 -9.84 5.16 4.78
CA TRP A 45 -10.98 5.52 5.62
C TRP A 45 -11.83 4.30 5.96
N LEU A 46 -12.10 3.43 4.98
CA LEU A 46 -12.88 2.21 5.20
C LEU A 46 -12.15 1.26 6.17
N LEU A 47 -10.85 1.07 6.00
CA LEU A 47 -10.05 0.27 6.93
C LEU A 47 -10.15 0.82 8.35
N HIS A 48 -9.96 2.12 8.50
CA HIS A 48 -10.07 2.80 9.78
C HIS A 48 -11.48 2.62 10.39
N ARG A 49 -12.50 2.79 9.59
CA ARG A 49 -13.90 2.64 9.99
C ARG A 49 -14.24 1.23 10.46
N LEU A 50 -13.63 0.22 9.85
CA LEU A 50 -13.78 -1.20 10.21
C LEU A 50 -12.90 -1.62 11.40
N GLY A 51 -12.17 -0.68 12.00
CA GLY A 51 -11.30 -0.94 13.14
C GLY A 51 -9.93 -1.54 12.78
N TYR A 52 -9.51 -1.45 11.53
CA TYR A 52 -8.17 -1.89 11.12
C TYR A 52 -7.14 -0.80 11.37
N ALA A 53 -5.97 -1.22 11.84
CA ALA A 53 -4.77 -0.42 11.79
C ALA A 53 -4.01 -0.72 10.50
N GLY A 54 -3.67 0.31 9.74
CA GLY A 54 -2.79 0.19 8.58
C GLY A 54 -1.34 0.30 9.01
N LEU A 55 -0.55 -0.74 8.78
CA LEU A 55 0.81 -0.83 9.28
C LEU A 55 1.81 -1.13 8.16
N SER A 56 3.03 -0.64 8.34
CA SER A 56 4.19 -1.10 7.58
C SER A 56 4.49 -2.58 7.90
N MET A 57 5.28 -3.22 7.06
CA MET A 57 5.69 -4.60 7.28
C MET A 57 6.41 -4.76 8.63
N SER A 58 7.32 -3.86 8.96
CA SER A 58 8.06 -3.92 10.25
C SER A 58 7.14 -3.72 11.45
N ALA A 59 6.20 -2.79 11.39
CA ALA A 59 5.24 -2.55 12.46
C ALA A 59 4.27 -3.73 12.63
N ALA A 60 3.99 -4.48 11.56
CA ALA A 60 3.11 -5.64 11.58
C ALA A 60 3.79 -6.94 12.03
N MET A 61 5.12 -6.98 12.15
CA MET A 61 5.85 -8.19 12.49
C MET A 61 5.38 -8.88 13.78
N PRO A 62 5.05 -8.19 14.88
CA PRO A 62 4.50 -8.84 16.07
C PRO A 62 3.20 -9.60 15.80
N TYR A 63 2.35 -9.07 14.92
CA TYR A 63 1.11 -9.72 14.51
C TYR A 63 1.37 -10.94 13.62
N LEU A 64 2.36 -10.83 12.71
CA LEU A 64 2.77 -11.95 11.85
C LEU A 64 3.36 -13.09 12.65
N ARG A 65 4.05 -12.81 13.75
CA ARG A 65 4.64 -13.81 14.66
C ARG A 65 3.64 -14.39 15.65
N GLY A 66 2.41 -13.89 15.67
CA GLY A 66 1.40 -14.31 16.63
C GLY A 66 1.63 -13.77 18.06
N GLU A 67 2.53 -12.81 18.24
CA GLU A 67 2.82 -12.16 19.52
C GLU A 67 1.75 -11.15 19.94
N ARG A 68 1.06 -10.57 18.94
CA ARG A 68 -0.06 -9.65 19.12
C ARG A 68 -1.22 -10.04 18.24
N ARG A 69 -2.42 -9.70 18.69
CA ARG A 69 -3.67 -9.90 17.96
C ARG A 69 -4.37 -8.56 17.75
N GLY A 70 -5.06 -8.43 16.63
CA GLY A 70 -5.83 -7.26 16.29
C GLY A 70 -6.17 -7.21 14.82
N ARG A 71 -7.01 -6.25 14.44
CA ARG A 71 -7.34 -6.00 13.04
C ARG A 71 -6.26 -5.14 12.42
N VAL A 72 -5.38 -5.76 11.66
CA VAL A 72 -4.25 -5.13 11.02
C VAL A 72 -4.27 -5.41 9.53
N ALA A 73 -4.07 -4.38 8.72
CA ALA A 73 -3.79 -4.48 7.30
C ALA A 73 -2.38 -3.96 7.04
N ILE A 74 -1.57 -4.73 6.34
CA ILE A 74 -0.23 -4.31 5.96
C ILE A 74 -0.35 -3.52 4.65
N ILE A 75 0.27 -2.35 4.58
CA ILE A 75 0.24 -1.48 3.41
C ILE A 75 1.63 -1.44 2.79
N THR A 76 1.71 -1.77 1.51
CA THR A 76 2.93 -1.70 0.73
C THR A 76 2.74 -0.82 -0.50
N LEU A 77 3.76 -0.04 -0.82
CA LEU A 77 3.84 0.81 -2.00
C LEU A 77 5.07 0.40 -2.79
N ASP A 78 4.86 -0.10 -3.99
CA ASP A 78 5.92 -0.65 -4.80
C ASP A 78 6.48 0.38 -5.78
N ASP A 79 7.76 0.23 -6.12
CA ASP A 79 8.52 0.99 -7.09
C ASP A 79 8.96 2.40 -6.66
N GLY A 80 8.49 2.95 -5.56
CA GLY A 80 8.97 4.22 -5.02
C GLY A 80 8.67 5.44 -5.89
N TYR A 81 7.48 5.49 -6.51
CA TYR A 81 7.05 6.64 -7.31
C TYR A 81 6.93 7.90 -6.45
N ALA A 82 7.15 9.08 -7.07
CA ALA A 82 7.04 10.36 -6.38
C ALA A 82 5.65 10.60 -5.77
N ASP A 83 4.59 10.05 -6.37
CA ASP A 83 3.23 10.14 -5.85
C ASP A 83 3.04 9.42 -4.51
N ASN A 84 3.92 8.50 -4.15
CA ASN A 84 3.91 7.87 -2.82
C ASN A 84 4.18 8.91 -1.72
N LEU A 85 5.06 9.87 -1.97
CA LEU A 85 5.31 10.97 -1.05
C LEU A 85 4.24 12.06 -1.15
N GLN A 86 3.86 12.44 -2.37
CA GLN A 86 2.99 13.58 -2.63
C GLN A 86 1.52 13.30 -2.30
N SER A 87 1.05 12.09 -2.54
CA SER A 87 -0.36 11.72 -2.45
C SER A 87 -0.65 10.67 -1.38
N ALA A 88 0.19 9.63 -1.27
CA ALA A 88 -0.07 8.56 -0.32
C ALA A 88 0.26 8.97 1.11
N LEU A 89 1.40 9.61 1.35
CA LEU A 89 1.83 9.99 2.70
C LEU A 89 0.82 10.85 3.46
N PRO A 90 0.26 11.93 2.87
CA PRO A 90 -0.75 12.74 3.59
C PRO A 90 -1.99 11.93 4.00
N ALA A 91 -2.44 11.03 3.15
CA ALA A 91 -3.59 10.17 3.47
C ALA A 91 -3.28 9.17 4.59
N LEU A 92 -2.09 8.57 4.57
CA LEU A 92 -1.63 7.69 5.64
C LEU A 92 -1.53 8.43 6.98
N GLN A 93 -0.96 9.63 6.97
CA GLN A 93 -0.80 10.46 8.17
C GLN A 93 -2.16 10.83 8.79
N LYS A 94 -3.16 11.09 7.96
CA LYS A 94 -4.52 11.45 8.42
C LYS A 94 -5.11 10.36 9.34
N PHE A 95 -4.83 9.10 9.09
CA PHE A 95 -5.35 7.98 9.86
C PHE A 95 -4.33 7.40 10.86
N GLY A 96 -3.14 7.98 10.95
CA GLY A 96 -2.05 7.44 11.77
C GLY A 96 -1.55 6.09 11.25
N PHE A 97 -1.67 5.85 9.94
CA PHE A 97 -1.22 4.62 9.30
C PHE A 97 0.23 4.75 8.85
N SER A 98 0.90 3.61 8.80
CA SER A 98 2.23 3.48 8.20
C SER A 98 2.20 2.53 7.01
N ALA A 99 3.21 2.61 6.17
CA ALA A 99 3.36 1.76 5.01
C ALA A 99 4.84 1.42 4.77
N THR A 100 5.08 0.36 4.03
CA THR A 100 6.41 0.03 3.53
C THR A 100 6.50 0.43 2.07
N VAL A 101 7.55 1.14 1.71
CA VAL A 101 7.86 1.49 0.32
C VAL A 101 9.03 0.63 -0.15
N TYR A 102 8.80 -0.15 -1.20
CA TYR A 102 9.86 -0.91 -1.87
C TYR A 102 10.36 -0.10 -3.06
N VAL A 103 11.61 0.29 -3.02
CA VAL A 103 12.22 1.15 -4.04
C VAL A 103 13.07 0.35 -5.01
N VAL A 104 13.14 0.82 -6.25
CA VAL A 104 14.09 0.33 -7.25
C VAL A 104 15.39 1.12 -7.08
N SER A 105 16.34 0.55 -6.35
CA SER A 105 17.55 1.25 -5.89
C SER A 105 18.39 1.86 -7.04
N GLY A 106 18.44 1.17 -8.18
CA GLY A 106 19.18 1.67 -9.36
C GLY A 106 18.51 2.84 -10.10
N SER A 107 17.30 3.23 -9.70
CA SER A 107 16.50 4.26 -10.37
C SER A 107 16.10 5.41 -9.44
N ILE A 108 16.72 5.52 -8.28
CA ILE A 108 16.45 6.60 -7.33
C ILE A 108 16.80 7.95 -7.97
N GLY A 109 15.83 8.89 -7.92
CA GLY A 109 15.97 10.21 -8.53
C GLY A 109 15.80 10.24 -10.05
N GLN A 110 15.44 9.11 -10.65
CA GLN A 110 15.25 8.96 -12.10
C GLN A 110 13.78 8.70 -12.43
N VAL A 111 13.47 8.76 -13.73
CA VAL A 111 12.15 8.31 -14.25
C VAL A 111 12.12 6.78 -14.32
N ASN A 112 10.92 6.21 -14.26
CA ASN A 112 10.73 4.76 -14.36
C ASN A 112 10.94 4.27 -15.81
N ALA A 113 12.16 3.94 -16.16
CA ALA A 113 12.51 3.49 -17.50
C ALA A 113 11.83 2.17 -17.90
N TRP A 114 11.51 1.31 -16.91
CA TRP A 114 10.86 0.02 -17.15
C TRP A 114 9.44 0.10 -17.71
N ASP A 115 8.69 1.15 -17.37
CA ASP A 115 7.36 1.37 -17.92
C ASP A 115 7.39 2.02 -19.30
N ALA A 116 8.41 2.81 -19.58
CA ALA A 116 8.53 3.56 -20.83
C ALA A 116 8.59 2.64 -22.06
N GLN A 117 9.24 1.49 -21.92
CA GLN A 117 9.37 0.50 -23.00
C GLN A 117 8.07 -0.26 -23.26
N LYS A 118 7.26 -0.51 -22.23
CA LYS A 118 6.05 -1.31 -22.33
C LYS A 118 4.81 -0.48 -22.66
N LEU A 119 4.79 0.76 -22.25
CA LEU A 119 3.60 1.60 -22.28
C LEU A 119 3.75 2.85 -23.18
N GLY A 120 4.94 3.14 -23.67
CA GLY A 120 5.21 4.37 -24.40
C GLY A 120 5.01 5.64 -23.57
N ILE A 121 4.96 5.51 -22.24
CA ILE A 121 4.69 6.59 -21.32
C ILE A 121 5.94 6.85 -20.48
N ARG A 122 6.45 8.06 -20.56
CA ARG A 122 7.45 8.55 -19.60
C ARG A 122 6.73 9.09 -18.38
N LYS A 123 6.95 8.46 -17.25
CA LYS A 123 6.51 8.98 -15.97
C LYS A 123 7.64 9.74 -15.30
N ARG A 124 7.33 10.86 -14.77
CA ARG A 124 8.24 11.65 -13.94
C ARG A 124 8.00 11.33 -12.46
#